data_a23daf3a1acacc432af7e94f5afe4f39
#
_entry.id   a23daf3a1acacc432af7e94f5afe4f39
#
_cell.length_a   1.000
_cell.length_b   1.000
_cell.length_c   1.000
_cell.angle_alpha   90.00
_cell.angle_beta   90.00
_cell.angle_gamma   90.00
#
_symmetry.space_group_name_H-M   'P 1'
#
loop_
_entity.id
_entity.type
_entity.pdbx_description
1 polymer ?
#
loop_
_entity_poly.entity_id
_entity_poly.type
_entity_poly.pdbx_seq_one_letter_code
_entity_poly.pdbx_strand_id
1 'polypeptide(L)'
;MNFSLEIGPTTDLDTVPPVNDVYITMLPGGDYKETAQQAVELVKKGYNPVPHFPARSMHDEKQLKDYVSRCKDGGVKQVLIIGGGREPLGKFDSSFQLLETGYFEKMTIGIAGHPEGSPDISDSNLEKAMIDKKPYADYIVCLLYTSPSPRDLMR
;
A
#
# COMPACT_ATOMS: atom_id res chain seq x y z
N MET A 1 5.66 -19.03 -12.35
CA MET A 1 4.78 -17.84 -12.31
C MET A 1 5.13 -17.07 -11.06
N ASN A 2 5.49 -15.80 -11.18
CA ASN A 2 5.74 -14.96 -10.01
C ASN A 2 4.41 -14.34 -9.57
N PHE A 3 4.05 -14.55 -8.33
CA PHE A 3 2.89 -13.94 -7.71
C PHE A 3 3.26 -13.35 -6.35
N SER A 4 2.53 -12.34 -5.94
CA SER A 4 2.61 -11.72 -4.62
C SER A 4 1.40 -12.12 -3.80
N LEU A 5 1.54 -12.07 -2.49
CA LEU A 5 0.44 -12.33 -1.57
C LEU A 5 0.07 -11.05 -0.83
N GLU A 6 -1.20 -10.85 -0.56
CA GLU A 6 -1.68 -9.80 0.35
C GLU A 6 -2.20 -10.43 1.64
N ILE A 7 -1.78 -9.89 2.77
CA ILE A 7 -2.17 -10.36 4.11
C ILE A 7 -2.65 -9.20 4.99
N GLY A 8 -3.35 -9.53 6.05
CA GLY A 8 -3.68 -8.57 7.11
C GLY A 8 -2.52 -8.37 8.10
N PRO A 9 -2.58 -7.30 8.92
CA PRO A 9 -1.53 -7.00 9.90
C PRO A 9 -1.43 -8.00 11.05
N THR A 10 -2.42 -8.87 11.21
CA THR A 10 -2.49 -9.90 12.26
C THR A 10 -2.48 -11.33 11.73
N THR A 11 -2.20 -11.50 10.43
CA THR A 11 -2.10 -12.82 9.81
C THR A 11 -0.98 -13.64 10.45
N ASP A 12 -1.24 -14.91 10.72
CA ASP A 12 -0.21 -15.86 11.17
C ASP A 12 0.84 -16.07 10.06
N LEU A 13 2.05 -15.61 10.30
CA LEU A 13 3.13 -15.65 9.32
C LEU A 13 3.62 -17.07 8.99
N ASP A 14 3.33 -18.05 9.83
CA ASP A 14 3.68 -19.45 9.55
C ASP A 14 2.78 -20.06 8.47
N THR A 15 1.66 -19.40 8.15
CA THR A 15 0.76 -19.79 7.07
C THR A 15 1.12 -19.18 5.71
N VAL A 16 2.09 -18.26 5.67
CA VAL A 16 2.50 -17.57 4.43
C VAL A 16 3.30 -18.52 3.55
N PRO A 17 2.84 -18.78 2.30
CA PRO A 17 3.57 -19.65 1.39
C PRO A 17 4.89 -19.01 0.91
N PRO A 18 5.78 -19.78 0.28
CA PRO A 18 7.06 -19.28 -0.23
C PRO A 18 6.84 -18.36 -1.45
N VAL A 19 6.61 -17.09 -1.21
CA VAL A 19 6.51 -16.00 -2.20
C VAL A 19 7.59 -14.96 -1.91
N ASN A 20 7.93 -14.11 -2.89
CA ASN A 20 8.89 -13.04 -2.66
C ASN A 20 8.24 -11.85 -1.95
N ASP A 21 7.20 -11.30 -2.55
CA ASP A 21 6.57 -10.06 -2.10
C ASP A 21 5.30 -10.35 -1.32
N VAL A 22 5.22 -9.81 -0.11
CA VAL A 22 4.05 -9.93 0.76
C VAL A 22 3.53 -8.54 1.08
N TYR A 23 2.40 -8.19 0.48
CA TYR A 23 1.69 -6.94 0.77
C TYR A 23 0.95 -7.05 2.09
N ILE A 24 1.02 -5.99 2.90
CA ILE A 24 0.37 -5.97 4.21
C ILE A 24 -0.60 -4.81 4.27
N THR A 25 -1.88 -5.11 4.42
CA THR A 25 -2.92 -4.10 4.52
C THR A 25 -2.79 -3.30 5.82
N MET A 26 -3.11 -2.02 5.74
CA MET A 26 -3.46 -1.21 6.90
C MET A 26 -4.97 -1.00 6.85
N LEU A 27 -5.69 -1.64 7.75
CA LEU A 27 -7.15 -1.59 7.78
C LEU A 27 -7.63 -0.20 8.22
N PRO A 28 -8.79 0.27 7.72
CA PRO A 28 -9.38 1.51 8.17
C PRO A 28 -9.60 1.52 9.69
N GLY A 29 -9.02 2.52 10.39
CA GLY A 29 -9.07 2.59 11.85
C GLY A 29 -8.09 1.68 12.58
N GLY A 30 -7.28 0.89 11.86
CA GLY A 30 -6.23 0.05 12.44
C GLY A 30 -5.02 0.85 12.92
N ASP A 31 -4.22 0.22 13.75
CA ASP A 31 -2.95 0.79 14.22
C ASP A 31 -1.84 0.51 13.19
N TYR A 32 -1.25 1.57 12.65
CA TYR A 32 -0.11 1.46 11.72
C TYR A 32 1.08 0.70 12.33
N LYS A 33 1.21 0.68 13.65
CA LYS A 33 2.26 -0.04 14.35
C LYS A 33 2.16 -1.55 14.17
N GLU A 34 0.94 -2.07 14.09
CA GLU A 34 0.72 -3.50 13.80
C GLU A 34 1.19 -3.85 12.40
N THR A 35 0.86 -3.02 11.40
CA THR A 35 1.32 -3.22 10.03
C THR A 35 2.85 -3.11 9.92
N ALA A 36 3.46 -2.14 10.60
CA ALA A 36 4.91 -1.99 10.65
C ALA A 36 5.58 -3.20 11.31
N GLN A 37 5.06 -3.67 12.44
CA GLN A 37 5.60 -4.84 13.15
C GLN A 37 5.53 -6.09 12.28
N GLN A 38 4.40 -6.33 11.62
CA GLN A 38 4.23 -7.45 10.70
C GLN A 38 5.24 -7.41 9.56
N ALA A 39 5.49 -6.23 8.99
CA ALA A 39 6.49 -6.03 7.95
C ALA A 39 7.90 -6.39 8.45
N VAL A 40 8.27 -5.93 9.64
CA VAL A 40 9.57 -6.24 10.25
C VAL A 40 9.75 -7.74 10.51
N GLU A 41 8.71 -8.42 10.98
CA GLU A 41 8.76 -9.88 11.19
C GLU A 41 8.91 -10.64 9.87
N LEU A 42 8.26 -10.18 8.79
CA LEU A 42 8.45 -10.75 7.45
C LEU A 42 9.89 -10.57 6.93
N VAL A 43 10.52 -9.42 7.17
CA VAL A 43 11.95 -9.22 6.84
C VAL A 43 12.81 -10.27 7.54
N LYS A 44 12.59 -10.52 8.83
CA LYS A 44 13.33 -11.53 9.61
C LYS A 44 13.14 -12.95 9.07
N LYS A 45 11.98 -13.23 8.51
CA LYS A 45 11.67 -14.52 7.87
C LYS A 45 12.19 -14.65 6.42
N GLY A 46 12.81 -13.60 5.88
CA GLY A 46 13.41 -13.61 4.53
C GLY A 46 12.47 -13.22 3.39
N TYR A 47 11.27 -12.70 3.69
CA TYR A 47 10.36 -12.15 2.69
C TYR A 47 10.68 -10.70 2.36
N ASN A 48 10.13 -10.21 1.25
CA ASN A 48 10.09 -8.78 0.93
C ASN A 48 8.71 -8.21 1.27
N PRO A 49 8.52 -7.60 2.45
CA PRO A 49 7.24 -7.01 2.82
C PRO A 49 7.00 -5.70 2.09
N VAL A 50 5.73 -5.47 1.72
CA VAL A 50 5.26 -4.26 1.07
C VAL A 50 4.08 -3.70 1.89
N PRO A 51 4.34 -2.97 2.99
CA PRO A 51 3.28 -2.41 3.81
C PRO A 51 2.52 -1.30 3.06
N HIS A 52 1.21 -1.25 3.26
CA HIS A 52 0.34 -0.21 2.73
C HIS A 52 0.45 1.07 3.55
N PHE A 53 0.49 2.20 2.85
CA PHE A 53 0.42 3.54 3.41
C PHE A 53 -0.81 4.27 2.86
N PRO A 54 -1.99 4.07 3.48
CA PRO A 54 -3.21 4.76 3.07
C PRO A 54 -3.22 6.20 3.61
N ALA A 55 -3.20 7.19 2.73
CA ALA A 55 -3.12 8.61 3.08
C ALA A 55 -4.23 9.03 4.04
N ARG A 56 -5.47 8.64 3.75
CA ARG A 56 -6.64 9.00 4.54
C ARG A 56 -6.71 8.35 5.92
N SER A 57 -5.83 7.38 6.21
CA SER A 57 -5.70 6.76 7.53
C SER A 57 -4.58 7.36 8.37
N MET A 58 -3.84 8.34 7.85
CA MET A 58 -2.80 9.06 8.59
C MET A 58 -3.41 10.27 9.32
N HIS A 59 -3.26 10.33 10.64
CA HIS A 59 -3.76 11.44 11.45
C HIS A 59 -2.95 12.72 11.24
N ASP A 60 -1.64 12.59 11.19
CA ASP A 60 -0.72 13.71 11.05
C ASP A 60 0.63 13.28 10.47
N GLU A 61 1.48 14.25 10.26
CA GLU A 61 2.83 14.04 9.73
C GLU A 61 3.76 13.31 10.71
N LYS A 62 3.54 13.49 12.02
CA LYS A 62 4.31 12.80 13.06
C LYS A 62 4.05 11.29 13.00
N GLN A 63 2.78 10.89 12.86
CA GLN A 63 2.40 9.49 12.70
C GLN A 63 3.00 8.90 11.42
N LEU A 64 2.96 9.63 10.31
CA LEU A 64 3.56 9.20 9.06
C LEU A 64 5.07 8.98 9.20
N LYS A 65 5.79 9.93 9.80
CA LYS A 65 7.22 9.80 10.05
C LYS A 65 7.56 8.59 10.92
N ASP A 66 6.82 8.37 12.00
CA ASP A 66 7.04 7.22 12.89
C ASP A 66 6.80 5.90 12.13
N TYR A 67 5.75 5.82 11.34
CA TYR A 67 5.46 4.62 10.54
C TYR A 67 6.58 4.33 9.52
N VAL A 68 6.99 5.33 8.75
CA VAL A 68 8.10 5.20 7.79
C VAL A 68 9.39 4.79 8.49
N SER A 69 9.72 5.44 9.63
CA SER A 69 10.93 5.15 10.40
C SER A 69 10.95 3.69 10.89
N ARG A 70 9.86 3.21 11.47
CA ARG A 70 9.74 1.82 11.92
C ARG A 70 9.98 0.83 10.78
N CYS A 71 9.43 1.11 9.61
CA CYS A 71 9.64 0.27 8.43
C CYS A 71 11.11 0.29 7.99
N LYS A 72 11.71 1.47 7.83
CA LYS A 72 13.12 1.62 7.41
C LYS A 72 14.09 0.96 8.38
N ASP A 73 13.93 1.23 9.67
CA ASP A 73 14.78 0.68 10.75
C ASP A 73 14.66 -0.85 10.83
N GLY A 74 13.50 -1.39 10.50
CA GLY A 74 13.24 -2.83 10.42
C GLY A 74 13.68 -3.51 9.13
N GLY A 75 14.27 -2.77 8.19
CA GLY A 75 14.79 -3.32 6.93
C GLY A 75 13.77 -3.45 5.79
N VAL A 76 12.61 -2.82 5.91
CA VAL A 76 11.62 -2.74 4.83
C VAL A 76 12.15 -1.84 3.71
N LYS A 77 12.12 -2.33 2.47
CA LYS A 77 12.68 -1.64 1.29
C LYS A 77 11.64 -1.16 0.29
N GLN A 78 10.42 -1.62 0.43
CA GLN A 78 9.36 -1.39 -0.54
C GLN A 78 8.04 -1.06 0.16
N VAL A 79 7.27 -0.16 -0.42
CA VAL A 79 5.98 0.29 0.13
C VAL A 79 4.95 0.42 -0.98
N LEU A 80 3.67 0.31 -0.62
CA LEU A 80 2.56 0.66 -1.49
C LEU A 80 1.81 1.88 -0.92
N ILE A 81 1.82 2.99 -1.65
CA ILE A 81 1.19 4.23 -1.24
C ILE A 81 -0.15 4.38 -1.95
N ILE A 82 -1.22 4.46 -1.18
CA ILE A 82 -2.61 4.49 -1.65
C ILE A 82 -3.38 5.65 -1.01
N GLY A 83 -4.50 6.03 -1.61
CA GLY A 83 -5.40 7.04 -1.04
C GLY A 83 -6.12 6.54 0.21
N GLY A 84 -6.67 5.35 0.12
CA GLY A 84 -7.52 4.76 1.16
C GLY A 84 -9.01 4.97 0.88
N GLY A 85 -9.84 4.03 1.36
CA GLY A 85 -11.28 3.97 1.08
C GLY A 85 -12.18 4.66 2.10
N ARG A 86 -11.65 5.56 2.93
CA ARG A 86 -12.39 6.25 4.00
C ARG A 86 -12.28 7.77 3.90
N GLU A 87 -13.08 8.47 4.67
CA GLU A 87 -12.88 9.91 4.89
C GLU A 87 -11.53 10.17 5.57
N PRO A 88 -10.83 11.26 5.22
CA PRO A 88 -9.55 11.60 5.83
C PRO A 88 -9.65 11.75 7.35
N LEU A 89 -8.73 11.10 8.07
CA LEU A 89 -8.60 11.26 9.53
C LEU A 89 -7.79 12.51 9.91
N GLY A 90 -6.97 13.02 9.00
CA GLY A 90 -6.11 14.16 9.20
C GLY A 90 -5.96 14.99 7.93
N LYS A 91 -4.80 15.58 7.74
CA LYS A 91 -4.52 16.49 6.62
C LYS A 91 -4.30 15.80 5.27
N PHE A 92 -4.05 14.50 5.26
CA PHE A 92 -3.76 13.77 4.03
C PHE A 92 -5.03 13.21 3.41
N ASP A 93 -5.35 13.66 2.23
CA ASP A 93 -6.52 13.26 1.46
C ASP A 93 -6.18 12.34 0.27
N SER A 94 -4.96 12.44 -0.23
CA SER A 94 -4.51 11.68 -1.40
C SER A 94 -3.12 11.07 -1.21
N SER A 95 -2.86 9.99 -1.94
CA SER A 95 -1.52 9.36 -1.97
C SER A 95 -0.44 10.31 -2.47
N PHE A 96 -0.77 11.25 -3.36
CA PHE A 96 0.16 12.26 -3.86
C PHE A 96 0.74 13.11 -2.72
N GLN A 97 -0.08 13.51 -1.75
CA GLN A 97 0.40 14.28 -0.60
C GLN A 97 1.40 13.51 0.27
N LEU A 98 1.26 12.18 0.38
CA LEU A 98 2.27 11.37 1.05
C LEU A 98 3.59 11.34 0.27
N LEU A 99 3.50 11.21 -1.06
CA LEU A 99 4.69 11.19 -1.93
C LEU A 99 5.47 12.50 -1.87
N GLU A 100 4.79 13.64 -1.82
CA GLU A 100 5.42 14.97 -1.75
C GLU A 100 6.20 15.19 -0.45
N THR A 101 5.96 14.41 0.60
CA THR A 101 6.70 14.57 1.87
C THR A 101 8.18 14.22 1.77
N GLY A 102 8.57 13.42 0.79
CA GLY A 102 9.94 12.94 0.62
C GLY A 102 10.39 11.90 1.65
N TYR A 103 9.52 11.44 2.57
CA TYR A 103 9.90 10.50 3.63
C TYR A 103 10.21 9.10 3.11
N PHE A 104 9.73 8.75 1.93
CA PHE A 104 9.95 7.45 1.30
C PHE A 104 11.23 7.37 0.46
N GLU A 105 12.11 8.37 0.55
CA GLU A 105 13.38 8.38 -0.15
C GLU A 105 14.17 7.08 0.09
N LYS A 106 14.79 6.55 -0.96
CA LYS A 106 15.52 5.27 -0.98
C LYS A 106 14.67 4.01 -0.79
N MET A 107 13.36 4.14 -0.82
CA MET A 107 12.45 2.98 -0.87
C MET A 107 11.93 2.78 -2.29
N THR A 108 11.60 1.54 -2.64
CA THR A 108 10.85 1.24 -3.86
C THR A 108 9.38 1.55 -3.62
N ILE A 109 8.79 2.39 -4.46
CA ILE A 109 7.45 2.94 -4.26
C ILE A 109 6.49 2.38 -5.31
N GLY A 110 5.49 1.62 -4.84
CA GLY A 110 4.32 1.25 -5.62
C GLY A 110 3.17 2.23 -5.38
N ILE A 111 2.36 2.44 -6.40
CA ILE A 111 1.11 3.21 -6.34
C ILE A 111 -0.06 2.41 -6.90
N ALA A 112 -1.27 2.75 -6.50
CA ALA A 112 -2.48 2.16 -7.06
C ALA A 112 -2.83 2.79 -8.40
N GLY A 113 -3.26 1.97 -9.36
CA GLY A 113 -3.78 2.37 -10.65
C GLY A 113 -5.15 1.73 -10.91
N HIS A 114 -6.00 2.43 -11.68
CA HIS A 114 -7.34 2.00 -12.04
C HIS A 114 -7.51 2.07 -13.56
N PRO A 115 -6.92 1.13 -14.33
CA PRO A 115 -6.89 1.20 -15.80
C PRO A 115 -8.28 1.08 -16.44
N GLU A 116 -9.24 0.50 -15.74
CA GLU A 116 -10.63 0.34 -16.18
C GLU A 116 -11.58 1.39 -15.56
N GLY A 117 -11.03 2.44 -14.95
CA GLY A 117 -11.81 3.42 -14.21
C GLY A 117 -12.09 3.03 -12.76
N SER A 118 -12.83 3.86 -12.08
CA SER A 118 -13.30 3.63 -10.70
C SER A 118 -14.73 4.15 -10.57
N PRO A 119 -15.62 3.44 -9.88
CA PRO A 119 -16.98 3.94 -9.66
C PRO A 119 -17.03 5.23 -8.84
N ASP A 120 -15.99 5.48 -8.03
CA ASP A 120 -15.95 6.58 -7.08
C ASP A 120 -15.13 7.79 -7.55
N ILE A 121 -14.37 7.66 -8.66
CA ILE A 121 -13.45 8.69 -9.13
C ILE A 121 -13.63 8.88 -10.64
N SER A 122 -13.79 10.14 -11.09
CA SER A 122 -13.88 10.44 -12.52
C SER A 122 -12.59 10.09 -13.27
N ASP A 123 -12.70 9.70 -14.54
CA ASP A 123 -11.55 9.31 -15.38
C ASP A 123 -10.50 10.44 -15.49
N SER A 124 -10.94 11.70 -15.60
CA SER A 124 -10.05 12.85 -15.63
C SER A 124 -9.25 13.03 -14.36
N ASN A 125 -9.85 12.74 -13.20
CA ASN A 125 -9.15 12.77 -11.91
C ASN A 125 -8.18 11.58 -11.75
N LEU A 126 -8.54 10.41 -12.27
CA LEU A 126 -7.64 9.26 -12.31
C LEU A 126 -6.40 9.53 -13.17
N GLU A 127 -6.60 10.08 -14.37
CA GLU A 127 -5.51 10.43 -15.28
C GLU A 127 -4.57 11.47 -14.65
N LYS A 128 -5.14 12.55 -14.11
CA LYS A 128 -4.37 13.58 -13.41
C LYS A 128 -3.57 13.00 -12.25
N ALA A 129 -4.20 12.17 -11.41
CA ALA A 129 -3.53 11.53 -10.28
C ALA A 129 -2.37 10.64 -10.72
N MET A 130 -2.48 9.95 -11.86
CA MET A 130 -1.40 9.13 -12.40
C MET A 130 -0.24 10.00 -12.90
N ILE A 131 -0.53 11.10 -13.60
CA ILE A 131 0.49 12.05 -14.07
C ILE A 131 1.25 12.64 -12.88
N ASP A 132 0.54 13.11 -11.87
CA ASP A 132 1.13 13.75 -10.68
C ASP A 132 2.02 12.78 -9.89
N LYS A 133 1.65 11.50 -9.81
CA LYS A 133 2.40 10.48 -9.06
C LYS A 133 3.57 9.87 -9.82
N LYS A 134 3.57 9.95 -11.14
CA LYS A 134 4.59 9.33 -12.01
C LYS A 134 6.04 9.63 -11.59
N PRO A 135 6.42 10.87 -11.21
CA PRO A 135 7.80 11.17 -10.81
C PRO A 135 8.29 10.46 -9.56
N TYR A 136 7.36 9.96 -8.74
CA TYR A 136 7.65 9.35 -7.44
C TYR A 136 7.56 7.83 -7.45
N ALA A 137 6.87 7.25 -8.43
CA ALA A 137 6.52 5.83 -8.44
C ALA A 137 7.52 5.00 -9.24
N ASP A 138 7.88 3.84 -8.70
CA ASP A 138 8.70 2.84 -9.37
C ASP A 138 7.82 1.82 -10.13
N TYR A 139 6.62 1.54 -9.64
CA TYR A 139 5.67 0.62 -10.27
C TYR A 139 4.22 0.92 -9.89
N ILE A 140 3.29 0.30 -10.61
CA ILE A 140 1.86 0.47 -10.43
C ILE A 140 1.24 -0.89 -10.12
N VAL A 141 0.39 -0.93 -9.08
CA VAL A 141 -0.51 -2.04 -8.80
C VAL A 141 -1.89 -1.69 -9.36
N CYS A 142 -2.32 -2.43 -10.37
CA CYS A 142 -3.61 -2.19 -11.01
C CYS A 142 -4.73 -2.94 -10.30
N LEU A 143 -5.81 -2.24 -9.99
CA LEU A 143 -7.06 -2.85 -9.55
C LEU A 143 -7.96 -3.06 -10.76
N LEU A 144 -8.33 -4.32 -11.02
CA LEU A 144 -9.21 -4.73 -12.12
C LEU A 144 -10.57 -5.14 -11.53
N TYR A 145 -11.56 -4.29 -11.72
CA TYR A 145 -12.91 -4.53 -11.18
C TYR A 145 -13.73 -5.49 -12.06
N THR A 146 -13.41 -5.59 -13.34
CA THR A 146 -14.15 -6.39 -14.32
C THR A 146 -13.48 -7.71 -14.65
N SER A 147 -12.30 -7.98 -14.12
CA SER A 147 -11.67 -9.30 -14.26
C SER A 147 -12.56 -10.35 -13.58
N PRO A 148 -13.05 -11.36 -14.32
CA PRO A 148 -13.84 -12.40 -13.70
C PRO A 148 -12.99 -13.13 -12.65
N SER A 149 -13.48 -13.14 -11.43
CA SER A 149 -12.88 -13.97 -10.39
C SER A 149 -13.16 -15.45 -10.70
N PRO A 150 -12.37 -16.40 -10.16
CA PRO A 150 -12.71 -17.81 -10.27
C PRO A 150 -14.13 -18.14 -9.80
N ARG A 151 -14.68 -17.36 -8.86
CA ARG A 151 -16.07 -17.50 -8.40
C ARG A 151 -17.08 -17.08 -9.45
N ASP A 152 -16.78 -16.07 -10.27
CA ASP A 152 -17.67 -15.58 -11.31
C ASP A 152 -17.71 -16.55 -12.49
N LEU A 153 -16.62 -17.27 -12.73
CA LEU A 153 -16.54 -18.33 -13.76
C LEU A 153 -17.27 -19.61 -13.35
N MET A 154 -17.58 -19.79 -12.07
CA MET A 154 -18.29 -20.96 -11.53
C MET A 154 -19.80 -20.71 -11.38
N ARG A 155 -20.32 -19.55 -11.72
CA ARG A 155 -21.74 -19.20 -11.75
C ARG A 155 -22.29 -19.34 -13.16
#